data_439b8b2240aedf4bbd88481f34f26675
#
_entry.id   439b8b2240aedf4bbd88481f34f26675
#
_cell.length_a   1.000
_cell.length_b   1.000
_cell.length_c   1.000
_cell.angle_alpha   90.00
_cell.angle_beta   90.00
_cell.angle_gamma   90.00
#
_symmetry.space_group_name_H-M   'P 1'
#
loop_
_entity.id
_entity.type
_entity.pdbx_description
1 polymer ?
#
loop_
_entity_poly.entity_id
_entity_poly.type
_entity_poly.pdbx_seq_one_letter_code
_entity_poly.pdbx_strand_id
1 'polypeptide(L)'
;NGRKQAGTWADFLITDFEHHAFDVVGLTAFMKGLVDGGPTKAGHRTPAVISTLPSNCRTVAEMRANAWQVRQVLSAGVHGILHTHARQADAVRAFIEECRYPFHKNGREGLGEGQRGAGGQQQPAEIWGVSAQEYLKIADPWPLNPDGELLLGLKLENQESMVNADAICRVPGLGFAEWGPGDMGMSFGDGDSHDPPYSDDMNR
;
A
#
# COMPACT_ATOMS: atom_id res chain seq x y z
N ASN A 1 0.74 2.31 21.48
CA ASN A 1 1.96 2.58 20.71
C ASN A 1 1.82 3.79 19.76
N GLY A 2 0.66 4.06 19.13
CA GLY A 2 0.48 5.17 18.19
C GLY A 2 0.90 6.54 18.77
N ARG A 3 0.46 6.89 19.97
CA ARG A 3 0.86 8.15 20.64
C ARG A 3 2.37 8.36 20.72
N LYS A 4 3.14 7.28 20.96
CA LYS A 4 4.61 7.35 21.03
C LYS A 4 5.23 7.59 19.66
N GLN A 5 4.60 7.10 18.59
CA GLN A 5 5.09 7.19 17.22
C GLN A 5 4.66 8.48 16.52
N ALA A 6 3.71 9.24 17.06
CA ALA A 6 3.27 10.50 16.46
C ALA A 6 4.40 11.51 16.26
N GLY A 7 5.35 11.55 17.20
CA GLY A 7 6.54 12.41 17.13
C GLY A 7 7.77 11.76 16.46
N THR A 8 7.60 10.71 15.67
CA THR A 8 8.73 10.05 14.99
C THR A 8 9.50 11.01 14.09
N TRP A 9 10.76 10.71 13.85
CA TRP A 9 11.61 11.41 12.88
C TRP A 9 11.43 10.87 11.45
N ALA A 10 10.81 9.67 11.31
CA ALA A 10 10.62 9.02 10.03
C ALA A 10 9.55 9.73 9.21
N ASP A 11 9.72 9.79 7.89
CA ASP A 11 8.76 10.39 6.96
C ASP A 11 7.48 9.57 6.86
N PHE A 12 7.59 8.24 7.01
CA PHE A 12 6.45 7.33 7.05
C PHE A 12 6.72 6.13 7.98
N LEU A 13 5.67 5.43 8.35
CA LEU A 13 5.70 4.21 9.14
C LEU A 13 5.12 3.06 8.32
N ILE A 14 5.73 1.89 8.40
CA ILE A 14 5.15 0.65 7.84
C ILE A 14 4.53 -0.17 8.95
N THR A 15 3.29 -0.62 8.75
CA THR A 15 2.65 -1.66 9.56
C THR A 15 2.71 -2.97 8.78
N ASP A 16 3.38 -3.95 9.37
CA ASP A 16 3.66 -5.20 8.67
C ASP A 16 2.61 -6.27 8.99
N PHE A 17 1.80 -6.61 7.98
CA PHE A 17 0.89 -7.75 7.99
C PHE A 17 1.32 -8.88 7.06
N GLU A 18 2.44 -8.76 6.41
CA GLU A 18 3.03 -9.85 5.64
C GLU A 18 3.57 -10.95 6.57
N HIS A 19 4.29 -10.53 7.61
CA HIS A 19 4.97 -11.46 8.53
C HIS A 19 4.31 -11.54 9.91
N HIS A 20 3.27 -10.74 10.18
CA HIS A 20 2.62 -10.67 11.47
C HIS A 20 1.11 -10.92 11.36
N ALA A 21 0.45 -11.13 12.51
CA ALA A 21 -0.98 -11.35 12.56
C ALA A 21 -1.77 -10.18 11.95
N PHE A 22 -2.77 -10.47 11.13
CA PHE A 22 -3.65 -9.47 10.53
C PHE A 22 -4.62 -8.91 11.57
N ASP A 23 -4.19 -7.88 12.28
CA ASP A 23 -4.92 -7.22 13.37
C ASP A 23 -5.39 -5.82 12.98
N VAL A 24 -6.50 -5.74 12.26
CA VAL A 24 -7.10 -4.46 11.82
C VAL A 24 -7.66 -3.66 13.00
N VAL A 25 -8.06 -4.31 14.08
CA VAL A 25 -8.51 -3.63 15.32
C VAL A 25 -7.33 -2.90 15.97
N GLY A 26 -6.19 -3.59 16.09
CA GLY A 26 -4.94 -3.00 16.56
C GLY A 26 -4.44 -1.88 15.66
N LEU A 27 -4.53 -2.05 14.33
CA LEU A 27 -4.20 -0.99 13.36
C LEU A 27 -5.07 0.25 13.56
N THR A 28 -6.38 0.07 13.70
CA THR A 28 -7.31 1.18 13.97
C THR A 28 -6.95 1.92 15.26
N ALA A 29 -6.66 1.18 16.32
CA ALA A 29 -6.23 1.76 17.60
C ALA A 29 -4.88 2.49 17.48
N PHE A 30 -3.97 1.96 16.65
CA PHE A 30 -2.69 2.60 16.34
C PHE A 30 -2.89 3.93 15.62
N MET A 31 -3.71 3.98 14.56
CA MET A 31 -4.03 5.19 13.81
C MET A 31 -4.67 6.27 14.69
N LYS A 32 -5.66 5.90 15.53
CA LYS A 32 -6.24 6.81 16.52
C LYS A 32 -5.19 7.32 17.51
N GLY A 33 -4.31 6.44 17.95
CA GLY A 33 -3.20 6.82 18.83
C GLY A 33 -2.22 7.82 18.20
N LEU A 34 -1.97 7.75 16.89
CA LEU A 34 -1.17 8.75 16.17
C LEU A 34 -1.86 10.14 16.23
N VAL A 35 -3.18 10.19 15.95
CA VAL A 35 -3.96 11.44 16.05
C VAL A 35 -3.90 12.00 17.48
N ASP A 36 -4.11 11.16 18.49
CA ASP A 36 -4.07 11.55 19.90
C ASP A 36 -2.68 12.03 20.37
N GLY A 37 -1.62 11.59 19.71
CA GLY A 37 -0.24 11.99 20.01
C GLY A 37 0.10 13.39 19.49
N GLY A 38 -0.77 13.95 18.66
CA GLY A 38 -0.62 15.29 18.09
C GLY A 38 0.16 15.32 16.77
N PRO A 39 0.29 16.51 16.18
CA PRO A 39 0.90 16.66 14.87
C PRO A 39 2.38 16.32 14.85
N THR A 40 2.88 15.96 13.67
CA THR A 40 4.32 15.79 13.43
C THR A 40 5.06 17.11 13.57
N LYS A 41 6.40 17.05 13.67
CA LYS A 41 7.25 18.25 13.68
C LYS A 41 7.08 19.13 12.43
N ALA A 42 6.72 18.53 11.29
CA ALA A 42 6.45 19.23 10.04
C ALA A 42 5.02 19.79 9.95
N GLY A 43 4.17 19.57 10.97
CA GLY A 43 2.82 20.09 11.05
C GLY A 43 1.74 19.20 10.40
N HIS A 44 2.08 18.01 9.92
CA HIS A 44 1.09 17.03 9.45
C HIS A 44 0.30 16.45 10.62
N ARG A 45 -0.97 16.12 10.39
CA ARG A 45 -1.87 15.58 11.42
C ARG A 45 -1.33 14.30 12.05
N THR A 46 -0.77 13.41 11.22
CA THR A 46 -0.07 12.18 11.63
C THR A 46 1.11 11.94 10.70
N PRO A 47 2.09 11.11 11.07
CA PRO A 47 2.98 10.51 10.08
C PRO A 47 2.17 9.75 9.03
N ALA A 48 2.66 9.67 7.80
CA ALA A 48 2.09 8.76 6.82
C ALA A 48 2.25 7.32 7.30
N VAL A 49 1.20 6.50 7.13
CA VAL A 49 1.24 5.06 7.47
C VAL A 49 0.93 4.26 6.22
N ILE A 50 1.83 3.36 5.88
CA ILE A 50 1.69 2.39 4.78
C ILE A 50 1.58 1.01 5.41
N SER A 51 0.70 0.16 4.90
CA SER A 51 0.53 -1.21 5.42
C SER A 51 0.87 -2.25 4.38
N THR A 52 1.57 -3.31 4.75
CA THR A 52 1.61 -4.53 3.94
C THR A 52 0.32 -5.33 4.13
N LEU A 53 0.10 -6.37 3.33
CA LEU A 53 -1.04 -7.27 3.42
C LEU A 53 -0.56 -8.71 3.57
N PRO A 54 -1.34 -9.59 4.22
CA PRO A 54 -0.98 -11.02 4.35
C PRO A 54 -1.12 -11.81 3.04
N SER A 55 -1.84 -11.28 2.04
CA SER A 55 -1.94 -11.88 0.71
C SER A 55 -0.88 -11.30 -0.24
N ASN A 56 -0.67 -11.99 -1.36
CA ASN A 56 0.29 -11.59 -2.39
C ASN A 56 -0.39 -10.95 -3.60
N CYS A 57 0.36 -10.16 -4.37
CA CYS A 57 -0.07 -9.58 -5.65
C CYS A 57 0.45 -10.39 -6.86
N ARG A 58 0.29 -11.73 -6.83
CA ARG A 58 0.87 -12.60 -7.87
C ARG A 58 0.00 -12.72 -9.12
N THR A 59 -1.31 -12.85 -8.91
CA THR A 59 -2.29 -13.03 -10.00
C THR A 59 -3.54 -12.21 -9.76
N VAL A 60 -4.30 -11.93 -10.83
CA VAL A 60 -5.61 -11.26 -10.75
C VAL A 60 -6.57 -12.03 -9.84
N ALA A 61 -6.61 -13.35 -9.96
CA ALA A 61 -7.50 -14.20 -9.16
C ALA A 61 -7.17 -14.10 -7.66
N GLU A 62 -5.89 -14.15 -7.29
CA GLU A 62 -5.44 -14.00 -5.90
C GLU A 62 -5.78 -12.63 -5.36
N MET A 63 -5.52 -11.57 -6.14
CA MET A 63 -5.84 -10.20 -5.76
C MET A 63 -7.34 -10.01 -5.51
N ARG A 64 -8.20 -10.47 -6.41
CA ARG A 64 -9.66 -10.35 -6.28
C ARG A 64 -10.19 -11.17 -5.09
N ALA A 65 -9.69 -12.38 -4.86
CA ALA A 65 -10.10 -13.21 -3.73
C ALA A 65 -9.75 -12.59 -2.37
N ASN A 66 -8.69 -11.80 -2.30
CA ASN A 66 -8.17 -11.16 -1.09
C ASN A 66 -8.47 -9.65 -0.97
N ALA A 67 -9.24 -9.08 -1.88
CA ALA A 67 -9.55 -7.65 -1.92
C ALA A 67 -10.19 -7.09 -0.63
N TRP A 68 -10.82 -7.96 0.17
CA TRP A 68 -11.36 -7.59 1.47
C TRP A 68 -10.29 -7.04 2.43
N GLN A 69 -9.04 -7.51 2.34
CA GLN A 69 -7.91 -7.02 3.14
C GLN A 69 -7.61 -5.56 2.82
N VAL A 70 -7.55 -5.20 1.53
CA VAL A 70 -7.39 -3.82 1.06
C VAL A 70 -8.45 -2.91 1.69
N ARG A 71 -9.72 -3.32 1.63
CA ARG A 71 -10.84 -2.53 2.15
C ARG A 71 -10.75 -2.32 3.65
N GLN A 72 -10.39 -3.37 4.41
CA GLN A 72 -10.25 -3.27 5.86
C GLN A 72 -9.10 -2.37 6.28
N VAL A 73 -7.95 -2.52 5.64
CA VAL A 73 -6.75 -1.71 5.96
C VAL A 73 -6.98 -0.24 5.62
N LEU A 74 -7.54 0.07 4.44
CA LEU A 74 -7.86 1.45 4.07
C LEU A 74 -8.95 2.06 4.99
N SER A 75 -9.91 1.25 5.45
CA SER A 75 -10.92 1.70 6.41
C SER A 75 -10.36 1.96 7.81
N ALA A 76 -9.20 1.38 8.17
CA ALA A 76 -8.49 1.72 9.39
C ALA A 76 -7.83 3.10 9.34
N GLY A 77 -7.69 3.72 8.17
CA GLY A 77 -7.21 5.08 8.00
C GLY A 77 -5.74 5.21 7.59
N VAL A 78 -5.10 4.14 7.10
CA VAL A 78 -3.74 4.22 6.56
C VAL A 78 -3.70 5.09 5.29
N HIS A 79 -2.53 5.60 4.97
CA HIS A 79 -2.29 6.49 3.84
C HIS A 79 -1.80 5.74 2.60
N GLY A 80 -1.53 4.45 2.70
CA GLY A 80 -1.08 3.65 1.58
C GLY A 80 -0.99 2.16 1.88
N ILE A 81 -0.71 1.41 0.83
CA ILE A 81 -0.47 -0.04 0.89
C ILE A 81 0.80 -0.34 0.11
N LEU A 82 1.70 -1.13 0.71
CA LEU A 82 2.84 -1.76 0.06
C LEU A 82 2.49 -3.23 -0.17
N HIS A 83 2.09 -3.59 -1.40
CA HIS A 83 1.66 -4.95 -1.69
C HIS A 83 2.84 -5.82 -2.12
N THR A 84 2.90 -7.00 -1.57
CA THR A 84 4.06 -7.90 -1.65
C THR A 84 3.98 -8.84 -2.84
N HIS A 85 5.12 -9.40 -3.24
CA HIS A 85 5.26 -10.46 -4.26
C HIS A 85 4.58 -10.17 -5.59
N ALA A 86 4.57 -8.92 -6.05
CA ALA A 86 4.04 -8.58 -7.37
C ALA A 86 4.78 -9.35 -8.47
N ARG A 87 4.03 -9.86 -9.47
CA ARG A 87 4.60 -10.64 -10.58
C ARG A 87 4.17 -10.16 -11.95
N GLN A 88 2.94 -9.66 -12.08
CA GLN A 88 2.32 -9.37 -13.36
C GLN A 88 1.57 -8.04 -13.32
N ALA A 89 1.65 -7.26 -14.38
CA ALA A 89 0.98 -5.97 -14.50
C ALA A 89 -0.54 -6.04 -14.32
N ASP A 90 -1.17 -7.15 -14.74
CA ASP A 90 -2.63 -7.32 -14.60
C ASP A 90 -3.06 -7.50 -13.14
N ALA A 91 -2.24 -8.19 -12.32
CA ALA A 91 -2.48 -8.29 -10.88
C ALA A 91 -2.35 -6.94 -10.21
N VAL A 92 -1.35 -6.13 -10.63
CA VAL A 92 -1.16 -4.77 -10.14
C VAL A 92 -2.31 -3.86 -10.54
N ARG A 93 -2.84 -3.95 -11.78
CA ARG A 93 -4.07 -3.22 -12.17
C ARG A 93 -5.23 -3.59 -11.25
N ALA A 94 -5.44 -4.88 -10.99
CA ALA A 94 -6.48 -5.32 -10.07
C ALA A 94 -6.29 -4.76 -8.66
N PHE A 95 -5.06 -4.70 -8.15
CA PHE A 95 -4.74 -4.08 -6.87
C PHE A 95 -5.13 -2.58 -6.84
N ILE A 96 -4.71 -1.81 -7.84
CA ILE A 96 -5.06 -0.39 -7.94
C ILE A 96 -6.59 -0.19 -7.98
N GLU A 97 -7.31 -1.01 -8.76
CA GLU A 97 -8.77 -0.98 -8.86
C GLU A 97 -9.45 -1.26 -7.51
N GLU A 98 -8.94 -2.21 -6.71
CA GLU A 98 -9.48 -2.50 -5.38
C GLU A 98 -9.24 -1.36 -4.37
N CYS A 99 -8.26 -0.50 -4.61
CA CYS A 99 -7.99 0.67 -3.76
C CYS A 99 -8.87 1.88 -4.09
N ARG A 100 -9.59 1.90 -5.21
CA ARG A 100 -10.31 3.05 -5.76
C ARG A 100 -11.81 2.95 -5.59
N TYR A 101 -12.46 4.11 -5.51
CA TYR A 101 -13.93 4.18 -5.60
C TYR A 101 -14.40 4.21 -7.07
N PRO A 102 -15.61 3.68 -7.39
CA PRO A 102 -16.12 3.58 -8.77
C PRO A 102 -16.25 4.91 -9.50
N PHE A 103 -16.45 6.02 -8.79
CA PHE A 103 -16.63 7.34 -9.40
C PHE A 103 -15.31 8.03 -9.79
N HIS A 104 -14.14 7.56 -9.31
CA HIS A 104 -12.86 8.07 -9.78
C HIS A 104 -12.60 7.63 -11.21
N LYS A 105 -12.36 8.60 -12.11
CA LYS A 105 -12.27 8.35 -13.56
C LYS A 105 -10.89 8.59 -14.16
N ASN A 106 -9.97 9.17 -13.40
CA ASN A 106 -8.59 9.36 -13.85
C ASN A 106 -7.95 8.02 -14.21
N GLY A 107 -7.26 7.96 -15.35
CA GLY A 107 -6.55 6.76 -15.80
C GLY A 107 -7.43 5.57 -16.23
N ARG A 108 -8.75 5.78 -16.47
CA ARG A 108 -9.68 4.71 -16.93
C ARG A 108 -9.27 4.05 -18.25
N GLU A 109 -8.45 4.68 -19.05
CA GLU A 109 -7.92 4.09 -20.30
C GLU A 109 -6.97 2.90 -20.01
N GLY A 110 -6.34 2.88 -18.83
CA GLY A 110 -5.41 1.82 -18.41
C GLY A 110 -5.88 0.99 -17.22
N LEU A 111 -7.03 1.36 -16.62
CA LEU A 111 -7.61 0.72 -15.43
C LEU A 111 -9.11 0.49 -15.63
N GLY A 112 -9.62 -0.58 -15.02
CA GLY A 112 -11.04 -0.80 -14.88
C GLY A 112 -11.69 0.12 -13.84
N GLU A 113 -12.94 -0.17 -13.51
CA GLU A 113 -13.69 0.55 -12.49
C GLU A 113 -13.15 0.24 -11.07
N GLY A 114 -13.09 1.28 -10.22
CA GLY A 114 -12.76 1.11 -8.82
C GLY A 114 -13.75 0.20 -8.09
N GLN A 115 -13.25 -0.58 -7.12
CA GLN A 115 -14.00 -1.65 -6.47
C GLN A 115 -14.35 -1.38 -5.01
N ARG A 116 -13.95 -0.22 -4.45
CA ARG A 116 -14.34 0.14 -3.07
C ARG A 116 -15.82 0.51 -3.02
N GLY A 117 -16.54 -0.11 -2.05
CA GLY A 117 -17.93 0.22 -1.76
C GLY A 117 -18.09 1.38 -0.80
N ALA A 118 -19.33 1.89 -0.67
CA ALA A 118 -19.73 2.87 0.33
C ALA A 118 -19.76 2.25 1.74
N GLY A 119 -19.67 3.10 2.79
CA GLY A 119 -19.83 2.73 4.20
C GLY A 119 -18.52 2.69 5.01
N GLY A 120 -17.36 2.58 4.37
CA GLY A 120 -16.06 2.53 5.05
C GLY A 120 -15.31 3.85 5.15
N GLN A 121 -15.90 4.99 4.78
CA GLN A 121 -15.20 6.27 4.66
C GLN A 121 -15.17 7.12 5.94
N GLN A 122 -16.07 6.89 6.90
CA GLN A 122 -16.19 7.76 8.06
C GLN A 122 -14.95 7.73 8.97
N GLN A 123 -14.52 6.52 9.34
CA GLN A 123 -13.38 6.36 10.25
C GLN A 123 -12.06 6.88 9.65
N PRO A 124 -11.66 6.54 8.42
CA PRO A 124 -10.44 7.09 7.84
C PRO A 124 -10.52 8.61 7.64
N ALA A 125 -11.70 9.18 7.36
CA ALA A 125 -11.89 10.63 7.30
C ALA A 125 -11.57 11.29 8.65
N GLU A 126 -12.02 10.72 9.76
CA GLU A 126 -11.70 11.21 11.11
C GLU A 126 -10.18 11.15 11.39
N ILE A 127 -9.51 10.06 10.98
CA ILE A 127 -8.04 9.93 11.10
C ILE A 127 -7.34 11.02 10.28
N TRP A 128 -7.74 11.21 9.03
CA TRP A 128 -7.15 12.22 8.13
C TRP A 128 -7.53 13.65 8.49
N GLY A 129 -8.56 13.84 9.34
CA GLY A 129 -9.01 15.16 9.78
C GLY A 129 -9.81 15.91 8.73
N VAL A 130 -10.52 15.21 7.88
CA VAL A 130 -11.36 15.72 6.80
C VAL A 130 -12.80 15.23 6.95
N SER A 131 -13.73 15.82 6.20
CA SER A 131 -15.08 15.26 6.11
C SER A 131 -15.10 13.95 5.34
N ALA A 132 -16.11 13.09 5.60
CA ALA A 132 -16.27 11.85 4.83
C ALA A 132 -16.44 12.12 3.32
N GLN A 133 -17.05 13.25 2.96
CA GLN A 133 -17.20 13.66 1.57
C GLN A 133 -15.85 14.05 0.95
N GLU A 134 -15.00 14.75 1.70
CA GLU A 134 -13.67 15.12 1.24
C GLU A 134 -12.77 13.88 1.13
N TYR A 135 -12.80 13.00 2.13
CA TYR A 135 -12.10 11.73 2.07
C TYR A 135 -12.40 10.95 0.79
N LEU A 136 -13.68 10.85 0.41
CA LEU A 136 -14.07 10.16 -0.83
C LEU A 136 -13.41 10.74 -2.08
N LYS A 137 -13.13 12.06 -2.11
CA LYS A 137 -12.47 12.71 -3.25
C LYS A 137 -10.96 12.43 -3.29
N ILE A 138 -10.30 12.56 -2.13
CA ILE A 138 -8.84 12.47 -2.03
C ILE A 138 -8.31 11.06 -1.78
N ALA A 139 -9.16 10.10 -1.40
CA ALA A 139 -8.77 8.70 -1.20
C ALA A 139 -8.65 7.95 -2.55
N ASP A 140 -7.78 8.45 -3.42
CA ASP A 140 -7.44 7.96 -4.74
C ASP A 140 -5.91 7.97 -4.90
N PRO A 141 -5.32 7.07 -5.70
CA PRO A 141 -3.86 6.97 -5.80
C PRO A 141 -3.19 8.21 -6.39
N TRP A 142 -2.19 8.73 -5.70
CA TRP A 142 -1.21 9.65 -6.27
C TRP A 142 -0.10 8.81 -6.99
N PRO A 143 0.44 9.21 -8.13
CA PRO A 143 0.20 10.47 -8.88
C PRO A 143 -0.92 10.39 -9.93
N LEU A 144 -1.66 9.30 -10.02
CA LEU A 144 -2.74 9.13 -11.00
C LEU A 144 -3.82 10.23 -10.87
N ASN A 145 -4.21 10.49 -9.64
CA ASN A 145 -5.01 11.65 -9.26
C ASN A 145 -4.06 12.67 -8.62
N PRO A 146 -3.85 13.86 -9.21
CA PRO A 146 -2.96 14.88 -8.62
C PRO A 146 -3.40 15.35 -7.23
N ASP A 147 -4.71 15.28 -6.92
CA ASP A 147 -5.29 15.61 -5.62
C ASP A 147 -5.44 14.38 -4.72
N GLY A 148 -4.96 13.23 -5.17
CA GLY A 148 -5.02 11.96 -4.43
C GLY A 148 -4.00 11.89 -3.31
N GLU A 149 -4.39 11.29 -2.18
CA GLU A 149 -3.58 11.17 -0.97
C GLU A 149 -3.21 9.71 -0.65
N LEU A 150 -3.60 8.73 -1.51
CA LEU A 150 -3.17 7.35 -1.33
C LEU A 150 -1.83 7.10 -2.03
N LEU A 151 -0.87 6.56 -1.30
CA LEU A 151 0.40 6.11 -1.84
C LEU A 151 0.43 4.59 -1.94
N LEU A 152 0.34 4.06 -3.15
CA LEU A 152 0.32 2.63 -3.42
C LEU A 152 1.67 2.16 -3.94
N GLY A 153 2.22 1.13 -3.32
CA GLY A 153 3.52 0.57 -3.65
C GLY A 153 3.50 -0.93 -3.83
N LEU A 154 4.60 -1.45 -4.38
CA LEU A 154 4.82 -2.88 -4.58
C LEU A 154 6.21 -3.27 -4.11
N LYS A 155 6.34 -4.52 -3.63
CA LYS A 155 7.63 -5.19 -3.51
C LYS A 155 7.93 -5.98 -4.78
N LEU A 156 9.04 -5.64 -5.42
CA LEU A 156 9.63 -6.38 -6.54
C LEU A 156 10.72 -7.28 -5.97
N GLU A 157 10.40 -8.53 -5.71
CA GLU A 157 11.21 -9.40 -4.87
C GLU A 157 11.25 -10.87 -5.35
N ASN A 158 11.10 -11.06 -6.67
CA ASN A 158 11.21 -12.38 -7.29
C ASN A 158 11.62 -12.26 -8.75
N GLN A 159 12.16 -13.33 -9.32
CA GLN A 159 12.66 -13.38 -10.70
C GLN A 159 11.61 -12.95 -11.74
N GLU A 160 10.34 -13.34 -11.55
CA GLU A 160 9.26 -12.98 -12.47
C GLU A 160 8.98 -11.47 -12.44
N SER A 161 9.02 -10.84 -11.25
CA SER A 161 8.87 -9.38 -11.13
C SER A 161 10.02 -8.61 -11.77
N MET A 162 11.26 -9.13 -11.74
CA MET A 162 12.39 -8.52 -12.46
C MET A 162 12.14 -8.48 -13.96
N VAL A 163 11.72 -9.61 -14.55
CA VAL A 163 11.42 -9.70 -15.99
C VAL A 163 10.29 -8.76 -16.39
N ASN A 164 9.28 -8.60 -15.52
CA ASN A 164 8.09 -7.82 -15.77
C ASN A 164 8.15 -6.40 -15.21
N ALA A 165 9.27 -5.97 -14.62
CA ALA A 165 9.41 -4.71 -13.88
C ALA A 165 8.90 -3.50 -14.66
N ASP A 166 9.30 -3.36 -15.92
CA ASP A 166 8.86 -2.30 -16.81
C ASP A 166 7.33 -2.25 -16.99
N ALA A 167 6.71 -3.40 -17.21
CA ALA A 167 5.27 -3.50 -17.39
C ALA A 167 4.52 -3.22 -16.08
N ILE A 168 5.03 -3.71 -14.96
CA ILE A 168 4.51 -3.51 -13.61
C ILE A 168 4.58 -2.01 -13.23
N CYS A 169 5.76 -1.41 -13.36
CA CYS A 169 5.99 -0.02 -12.93
C CYS A 169 5.26 1.02 -13.83
N ARG A 170 4.78 0.63 -15.00
CA ARG A 170 3.95 1.49 -15.86
C ARG A 170 2.46 1.43 -15.55
N VAL A 171 2.02 0.60 -14.60
CA VAL A 171 0.61 0.54 -14.23
C VAL A 171 0.18 1.88 -13.61
N PRO A 172 -0.86 2.53 -14.14
CA PRO A 172 -1.33 3.81 -13.61
C PRO A 172 -1.75 3.68 -12.14
N GLY A 173 -1.37 4.65 -11.31
CA GLY A 173 -1.71 4.68 -9.88
C GLY A 173 -0.71 3.99 -8.95
N LEU A 174 0.33 3.37 -9.51
CA LEU A 174 1.47 2.94 -8.73
C LEU A 174 2.35 4.15 -8.41
N GLY A 175 2.62 4.40 -7.13
CA GLY A 175 3.40 5.54 -6.66
C GLY A 175 4.86 5.22 -6.40
N PHE A 176 5.18 3.98 -6.01
CA PHE A 176 6.55 3.55 -5.72
C PHE A 176 6.72 2.03 -5.83
N ALA A 177 7.95 1.59 -5.87
CA ALA A 177 8.33 0.19 -5.73
C ALA A 177 9.49 0.05 -4.75
N GLU A 178 9.49 -1.03 -4.01
CA GLU A 178 10.56 -1.44 -3.10
C GLU A 178 11.18 -2.73 -3.62
N TRP A 179 12.48 -2.84 -3.51
CA TRP A 179 13.20 -4.08 -3.77
C TRP A 179 13.44 -4.85 -2.46
N GLY A 180 12.95 -6.09 -2.38
CA GLY A 180 13.12 -6.98 -1.23
C GLY A 180 14.26 -7.98 -1.44
N PRO A 181 15.48 -7.73 -0.93
CA PRO A 181 16.62 -8.61 -1.20
C PRO A 181 16.45 -10.02 -0.63
N GLY A 182 15.83 -10.19 0.53
CA GLY A 182 15.61 -11.49 1.14
C GLY A 182 14.78 -12.42 0.26
N ASP A 183 13.58 -11.99 -0.11
CA ASP A 183 12.69 -12.77 -0.98
C ASP A 183 13.23 -12.90 -2.40
N MET A 184 13.91 -11.87 -2.90
CA MET A 184 14.61 -11.94 -4.18
C MET A 184 15.64 -13.05 -4.17
N GLY A 185 16.50 -13.13 -3.15
CA GLY A 185 17.49 -14.18 -2.98
C GLY A 185 16.85 -15.57 -2.89
N MET A 186 15.79 -15.70 -2.08
CA MET A 186 15.02 -16.95 -2.01
C MET A 186 14.50 -17.39 -3.38
N SER A 187 14.08 -16.46 -4.22
CA SER A 187 13.61 -16.75 -5.57
C SER A 187 14.72 -17.28 -6.50
N PHE A 188 15.97 -16.96 -6.19
CA PHE A 188 17.17 -17.49 -6.86
C PHE A 188 17.78 -18.72 -6.18
N GLY A 189 17.18 -19.20 -5.08
CA GLY A 189 17.63 -20.36 -4.33
C GLY A 189 18.63 -20.06 -3.22
N ASP A 190 18.82 -18.78 -2.88
CA ASP A 190 19.64 -18.32 -1.78
C ASP A 190 18.74 -17.86 -0.61
N GLY A 191 18.83 -18.55 0.51
CA GLY A 191 18.00 -18.28 1.69
C GLY A 191 18.57 -17.22 2.65
N ASP A 192 19.74 -16.67 2.37
CA ASP A 192 20.44 -15.73 3.26
C ASP A 192 20.99 -14.53 2.47
N SER A 193 20.12 -13.83 1.77
CA SER A 193 20.46 -12.72 0.89
C SER A 193 19.92 -11.35 1.35
N HIS A 194 19.75 -11.16 2.67
CA HIS A 194 19.28 -9.88 3.20
C HIS A 194 20.29 -8.75 3.05
N ASP A 195 21.56 -9.08 3.15
CA ASP A 195 22.66 -8.09 3.14
C ASP A 195 23.64 -8.39 1.99
N PRO A 196 24.30 -7.34 1.45
CA PRO A 196 25.34 -7.54 0.42
C PRO A 196 26.55 -8.32 0.96
N PRO A 197 27.31 -9.04 0.08
CA PRO A 197 27.22 -8.95 -1.38
C PRO A 197 26.09 -9.78 -1.98
N TYR A 198 25.33 -9.17 -2.89
CA TYR A 198 24.28 -9.87 -3.65
C TYR A 198 24.87 -10.63 -4.84
N SER A 199 24.20 -11.69 -5.29
CA SER A 199 24.59 -12.43 -6.48
C SER A 199 24.52 -11.58 -7.75
N ASP A 200 25.28 -11.96 -8.80
CA ASP A 200 25.22 -11.25 -10.09
C ASP A 200 23.81 -11.25 -10.69
N ASP A 201 23.03 -12.29 -10.44
CA ASP A 201 21.64 -12.38 -10.92
C ASP A 201 20.71 -11.40 -10.19
N MET A 202 20.96 -11.11 -8.92
CA MET A 202 20.21 -10.12 -8.14
C MET A 202 20.61 -8.67 -8.47
N ASN A 203 21.80 -8.45 -9.03
CA ASN A 203 22.34 -7.13 -9.37
C ASN A 203 22.01 -6.68 -10.80
N ARG A 204 21.27 -7.48 -11.59
CA ARG A 204 20.83 -7.17 -12.95
C ARG A 204 19.56 -6.35 -13.00
#